data_f7e142a5a584636bc50eea4ca001abcc
#
_entry.id   f7e142a5a584636bc50eea4ca001abcc
#
_cell.length_a   1.000
_cell.length_b   1.000
_cell.length_c   1.000
_cell.angle_alpha   90.00
_cell.angle_beta   90.00
_cell.angle_gamma   90.00
#
_symmetry.space_group_name_H-M   'P 1'
#
loop_
_entity.id
_entity.type
_entity.pdbx_description
1 polymer ?
#
loop_
_entity_poly.entity_id
_entity_poly.type
_entity_poly.pdbx_seq_one_letter_code
_entity_poly.pdbx_strand_id
1 'polypeptide(L)'
;PSGLELCEHQFGLLGGGALFAYSKINGGGPQPEEALPASAFAFAKLDLDPSADQKVDAFRFARKFPGAQDPLADMDEDGDLRKEIFEELQEDGEFEGVDYAQDVEPWLGQRVGVALLPGTDGGEPEVVMALASTDQDAATQGIGKLAGDGTYCSVQPEWVLCGEDQGVVDKAVNEAASAPL
;
A
#
# COMPACT_ATOMS: atom_id res chain seq x y z
N PRO A 1 -28.58 11.15 38.19
CA PRO A 1 -28.68 10.79 36.80
C PRO A 1 -27.37 11.13 36.12
N SER A 2 -26.79 10.28 35.86
CA SER A 2 -25.75 9.38 35.42
C SER A 2 -25.24 9.76 34.05
N GLY A 3 -24.01 10.25 34.02
CA GLY A 3 -23.21 10.64 32.83
C GLY A 3 -22.68 9.48 32.01
N LEU A 4 -23.33 8.33 31.98
CA LEU A 4 -22.89 7.13 31.24
C LEU A 4 -23.62 6.93 29.91
N GLU A 5 -24.74 7.62 29.66
CA GLU A 5 -25.50 7.42 28.41
C GLU A 5 -25.01 8.25 27.19
N LEU A 6 -24.09 9.20 27.39
CA LEU A 6 -23.58 10.04 26.30
C LEU A 6 -22.38 9.43 25.53
N CYS A 7 -21.78 8.36 26.05
CA CYS A 7 -20.62 7.72 25.38
C CYS A 7 -20.99 6.70 24.29
N GLU A 8 -22.18 6.07 24.37
CA GLU A 8 -22.53 5.00 23.39
C GLU A 8 -22.93 5.54 22.01
N HIS A 9 -23.40 6.78 21.90
CA HIS A 9 -23.83 7.34 20.60
C HIS A 9 -22.69 7.93 19.76
N GLN A 10 -21.52 8.21 20.36
CA GLN A 10 -20.40 8.77 19.60
C GLN A 10 -19.53 7.70 18.90
N PHE A 11 -19.47 6.49 19.46
CA PHE A 11 -18.74 5.39 18.82
C PHE A 11 -19.44 4.82 17.58
N GLY A 12 -20.75 4.85 17.53
CA GLY A 12 -21.54 4.36 16.39
C GLY A 12 -21.38 5.20 15.13
N LEU A 13 -21.17 6.51 15.26
CA LEU A 13 -21.02 7.41 14.11
C LEU A 13 -19.61 7.35 13.49
N LEU A 14 -18.58 7.10 14.29
CA LEU A 14 -17.20 6.96 13.79
C LEU A 14 -16.99 5.60 13.12
N GLY A 15 -17.56 4.52 13.67
CA GLY A 15 -17.49 3.18 13.06
C GLY A 15 -18.28 3.08 11.75
N GLY A 16 -19.49 3.66 11.70
CA GLY A 16 -20.32 3.66 10.49
C GLY A 16 -19.75 4.50 9.36
N GLY A 17 -19.10 5.63 9.68
CA GLY A 17 -18.44 6.50 8.70
C GLY A 17 -17.21 5.85 8.09
N ALA A 18 -16.41 5.15 8.87
CA ALA A 18 -15.24 4.43 8.39
C ALA A 18 -15.61 3.25 7.47
N LEU A 19 -16.63 2.46 7.83
CA LEU A 19 -17.14 1.36 7.00
C LEU A 19 -17.77 1.85 5.70
N PHE A 20 -18.47 2.98 5.71
CA PHE A 20 -19.09 3.54 4.51
C PHE A 20 -18.03 4.14 3.56
N ALA A 21 -17.01 4.81 4.09
CA ALA A 21 -15.87 5.27 3.29
C ALA A 21 -15.11 4.09 2.68
N TYR A 22 -14.86 3.03 3.45
CA TYR A 22 -14.22 1.81 3.01
C TYR A 22 -14.92 1.15 1.81
N SER A 23 -16.26 1.04 1.84
CA SER A 23 -17.02 0.41 0.75
C SER A 23 -17.06 1.22 -0.56
N LYS A 24 -16.79 2.53 -0.51
CA LYS A 24 -16.76 3.41 -1.69
C LYS A 24 -15.39 3.47 -2.38
N ILE A 25 -14.33 3.07 -1.67
CA ILE A 25 -12.95 3.12 -2.16
C ILE A 25 -12.52 1.78 -2.79
N ASN A 26 -13.28 0.71 -2.56
CA ASN A 26 -12.98 -0.62 -3.11
C ASN A 26 -13.35 -0.68 -4.60
N GLY A 27 -12.42 -0.33 -5.47
CA GLY A 27 -12.42 -0.77 -6.86
C GLY A 27 -12.32 -2.31 -6.93
N GLY A 28 -12.87 -2.95 -7.97
CA GLY A 28 -12.83 -4.40 -8.12
C GLY A 28 -11.41 -4.98 -8.20
N GLY A 29 -11.22 -6.24 -7.83
CA GLY A 29 -9.95 -6.98 -7.83
C GLY A 29 -9.36 -7.21 -6.44
N PRO A 30 -8.23 -7.95 -6.33
CA PRO A 30 -7.59 -8.30 -5.06
C PRO A 30 -7.28 -7.06 -4.22
N GLN A 31 -7.49 -7.15 -2.91
CA GLN A 31 -7.28 -6.04 -1.99
C GLN A 31 -6.03 -6.30 -1.13
N PRO A 32 -5.17 -5.28 -0.85
CA PRO A 32 -3.96 -5.46 -0.06
C PRO A 32 -4.19 -6.06 1.33
N GLU A 33 -5.35 -5.81 1.92
CA GLU A 33 -5.75 -6.40 3.19
C GLU A 33 -5.85 -7.94 3.14
N GLU A 34 -6.02 -8.54 1.97
CA GLU A 34 -6.04 -10.00 1.78
C GLU A 34 -4.64 -10.61 1.89
N ALA A 35 -3.60 -9.81 1.61
CA ALA A 35 -2.21 -10.23 1.65
C ALA A 35 -1.47 -9.84 2.95
N LEU A 36 -2.10 -9.02 3.81
CA LEU A 36 -1.50 -8.52 5.04
C LEU A 36 -2.18 -9.14 6.27
N PRO A 37 -1.43 -9.39 7.35
CA PRO A 37 -1.96 -10.11 8.50
C PRO A 37 -2.83 -9.24 9.41
N ALA A 38 -3.86 -9.84 10.04
CA ALA A 38 -4.72 -9.19 11.01
C ALA A 38 -3.98 -8.74 12.30
N SER A 39 -2.73 -9.15 12.49
CA SER A 39 -1.88 -8.68 13.59
C SER A 39 -1.38 -7.25 13.39
N ALA A 40 -1.54 -6.66 12.20
CA ALA A 40 -1.19 -5.27 11.95
C ALA A 40 -2.01 -4.31 12.81
N PHE A 41 -1.34 -3.36 13.46
CA PHE A 41 -2.02 -2.36 14.27
C PHE A 41 -2.26 -1.03 13.52
N ALA A 42 -1.64 -0.87 12.35
CA ALA A 42 -1.91 0.21 11.41
C ALA A 42 -1.81 -0.30 9.98
N PHE A 43 -2.64 0.24 9.10
CA PHE A 43 -2.71 -0.13 7.70
C PHE A 43 -3.09 1.08 6.85
N ALA A 44 -2.43 1.22 5.72
CA ALA A 44 -2.79 2.17 4.67
C ALA A 44 -2.78 1.46 3.32
N LYS A 45 -3.66 1.88 2.41
CA LYS A 45 -3.64 1.42 1.02
C LYS A 45 -3.70 2.58 0.05
N LEU A 46 -3.05 2.40 -1.09
CA LEU A 46 -3.04 3.32 -2.21
C LEU A 46 -3.50 2.57 -3.46
N ASP A 47 -4.41 3.16 -4.18
CA ASP A 47 -4.78 2.75 -5.54
C ASP A 47 -3.94 3.58 -6.52
N LEU A 48 -3.15 2.91 -7.32
CA LEU A 48 -2.21 3.53 -8.28
C LEU A 48 -2.88 3.82 -9.64
N ASP A 49 -4.12 3.40 -9.81
CA ASP A 49 -4.94 3.75 -10.98
C ASP A 49 -6.35 4.19 -10.51
N PRO A 50 -6.42 5.30 -9.76
CA PRO A 50 -7.71 5.82 -9.37
C PRO A 50 -8.47 6.32 -10.60
N SER A 51 -9.80 6.14 -10.60
CA SER A 51 -10.64 6.70 -11.65
C SER A 51 -10.46 8.22 -11.77
N ALA A 52 -10.70 8.79 -12.94
CA ALA A 52 -10.54 10.23 -13.20
C ALA A 52 -11.27 11.10 -12.15
N ASP A 53 -12.47 10.68 -11.70
CA ASP A 53 -13.22 11.39 -10.66
C ASP A 53 -12.50 11.34 -9.29
N GLN A 54 -11.85 10.22 -8.96
CA GLN A 54 -11.09 10.06 -7.72
C GLN A 54 -9.78 10.84 -7.75
N LYS A 55 -9.10 10.90 -8.91
CA LYS A 55 -7.94 11.77 -9.12
C LYS A 55 -8.31 13.22 -8.83
N VAL A 56 -9.37 13.72 -9.45
CA VAL A 56 -9.85 15.11 -9.25
C VAL A 56 -10.17 15.40 -7.78
N ASP A 57 -10.79 14.46 -7.07
CA ASP A 57 -11.13 14.66 -5.66
C ASP A 57 -9.89 14.59 -4.75
N ALA A 58 -8.92 13.73 -5.07
CA ALA A 58 -7.63 13.69 -4.38
C ALA A 58 -6.85 15.01 -4.56
N PHE A 59 -6.79 15.55 -5.77
CA PHE A 59 -6.20 16.86 -6.06
C PHE A 59 -6.90 18.00 -5.30
N ARG A 60 -8.22 18.00 -5.26
CA ARG A 60 -9.00 19.01 -4.49
C ARG A 60 -8.74 18.91 -3.00
N PHE A 61 -8.55 17.70 -2.49
CA PHE A 61 -8.23 17.47 -1.08
C PHE A 61 -6.80 17.92 -0.76
N ALA A 62 -5.81 17.51 -1.55
CA ALA A 62 -4.41 17.87 -1.38
C ALA A 62 -4.19 19.38 -1.38
N ARG A 63 -4.88 20.12 -2.25
CA ARG A 63 -4.81 21.60 -2.31
C ARG A 63 -5.25 22.31 -1.02
N LYS A 64 -5.89 21.60 -0.08
CA LYS A 64 -6.27 22.16 1.23
C LYS A 64 -5.14 22.13 2.24
N PHE A 65 -4.07 21.40 1.97
CA PHE A 65 -2.92 21.28 2.87
C PHE A 65 -1.72 22.06 2.32
N PRO A 66 -1.20 23.05 3.06
CA PRO A 66 0.03 23.76 2.67
C PRO A 66 1.20 22.76 2.66
N GLY A 67 1.92 22.68 1.55
CA GLY A 67 3.05 21.76 1.38
C GLY A 67 2.75 20.45 0.65
N ALA A 68 1.48 20.09 0.44
CA ALA A 68 1.11 18.92 -0.37
C ALA A 68 0.89 19.25 -1.85
N GLN A 69 1.24 20.47 -2.27
CA GLN A 69 0.94 20.95 -3.63
C GLN A 69 2.03 20.61 -4.66
N ASP A 70 3.28 20.45 -4.22
CA ASP A 70 4.41 20.29 -5.15
C ASP A 70 4.48 18.88 -5.78
N PRO A 71 4.32 17.77 -5.04
CA PRO A 71 4.41 16.43 -5.65
C PRO A 71 3.24 16.07 -6.58
N LEU A 72 2.09 16.75 -6.43
CA LEU A 72 0.88 16.48 -7.21
C LEU A 72 0.62 17.50 -8.32
N ALA A 73 1.39 18.59 -8.37
CA ALA A 73 1.15 19.68 -9.30
C ALA A 73 1.58 19.34 -10.74
N ASP A 74 2.56 18.47 -10.87
CA ASP A 74 3.15 18.07 -12.16
C ASP A 74 2.63 16.70 -12.65
N MET A 75 1.74 16.03 -11.88
CA MET A 75 1.15 14.76 -12.30
C MET A 75 0.16 14.96 -13.45
N ASP A 76 0.38 14.23 -14.53
CA ASP A 76 -0.53 14.21 -15.68
C ASP A 76 -1.84 13.51 -15.29
N GLU A 77 -2.99 14.13 -15.56
CA GLU A 77 -4.31 13.56 -15.23
C GLU A 77 -4.54 12.20 -15.92
N ASP A 78 -3.87 11.97 -17.05
CA ASP A 78 -3.93 10.74 -17.84
C ASP A 78 -2.67 9.84 -17.68
N GLY A 79 -1.71 10.24 -16.82
CA GLY A 79 -0.45 9.54 -16.59
C GLY A 79 -0.60 8.25 -15.79
N ASP A 80 0.34 7.31 -15.98
CA ASP A 80 0.49 6.11 -15.13
C ASP A 80 1.19 6.51 -13.83
N LEU A 81 0.42 6.63 -12.75
CA LEU A 81 0.92 7.01 -11.42
C LEU A 81 2.05 6.08 -10.93
N ARG A 82 2.03 4.80 -11.32
CA ARG A 82 3.08 3.83 -10.97
C ARG A 82 4.42 4.26 -11.56
N LYS A 83 4.38 4.68 -12.83
CA LYS A 83 5.56 5.15 -13.56
C LYS A 83 6.09 6.45 -12.97
N GLU A 84 5.21 7.40 -12.70
CA GLU A 84 5.58 8.70 -12.13
C GLU A 84 6.25 8.54 -10.76
N ILE A 85 5.67 7.73 -9.87
CA ILE A 85 6.28 7.41 -8.56
C ILE A 85 7.64 6.72 -8.74
N PHE A 86 7.74 5.79 -9.68
CA PHE A 86 8.99 5.08 -9.93
C PHE A 86 10.09 6.01 -10.45
N GLU A 87 9.76 6.91 -11.38
CA GLU A 87 10.70 7.90 -11.93
C GLU A 87 11.18 8.87 -10.84
N GLU A 88 10.30 9.33 -9.95
CA GLU A 88 10.67 10.18 -8.81
C GLU A 88 11.64 9.45 -7.86
N LEU A 89 11.37 8.19 -7.54
CA LEU A 89 12.29 7.38 -6.71
C LEU A 89 13.64 7.17 -7.39
N GLN A 90 13.67 7.03 -8.72
CA GLN A 90 14.95 6.96 -9.47
C GLN A 90 15.73 8.27 -9.44
N GLU A 91 15.06 9.41 -9.47
CA GLU A 91 15.71 10.72 -9.34
C GLU A 91 16.34 10.91 -7.95
N ASP A 92 15.76 10.30 -6.92
CA ASP A 92 16.30 10.26 -5.56
C ASP A 92 17.45 9.24 -5.39
N GLY A 93 17.77 8.49 -6.45
CA GLY A 93 18.89 7.53 -6.48
C GLY A 93 18.50 6.10 -6.11
N GLU A 94 17.21 5.82 -5.96
CA GLU A 94 16.69 4.47 -5.78
C GLU A 94 16.64 3.72 -7.13
N PHE A 95 16.67 2.39 -7.10
CA PHE A 95 16.48 1.51 -8.26
C PHE A 95 17.43 1.79 -9.43
N GLU A 96 18.72 2.10 -9.18
CA GLU A 96 19.72 2.29 -10.23
C GLU A 96 19.79 1.09 -11.19
N GLY A 97 19.68 1.37 -12.48
CA GLY A 97 19.78 0.35 -13.53
C GLY A 97 18.52 -0.51 -13.74
N VAL A 98 17.40 -0.17 -13.09
CA VAL A 98 16.10 -0.79 -13.31
C VAL A 98 15.34 0.00 -14.37
N ASP A 99 14.76 -0.68 -15.36
CA ASP A 99 13.91 -0.08 -16.39
C ASP A 99 12.42 -0.32 -16.04
N TYR A 100 11.65 0.76 -15.88
CA TYR A 100 10.24 0.64 -15.50
C TYR A 100 9.44 -0.26 -16.45
N ALA A 101 9.54 -0.03 -17.77
CA ALA A 101 8.74 -0.72 -18.76
C ALA A 101 9.11 -2.21 -18.91
N GLN A 102 10.36 -2.57 -18.61
CA GLN A 102 10.85 -3.94 -18.72
C GLN A 102 10.77 -4.72 -17.41
N ASP A 103 11.03 -4.05 -16.28
CA ASP A 103 11.31 -4.71 -15.01
C ASP A 103 10.19 -4.52 -13.98
N VAL A 104 9.30 -3.53 -14.17
CA VAL A 104 8.26 -3.16 -13.19
C VAL A 104 6.86 -3.24 -13.78
N GLU A 105 6.60 -2.54 -14.87
CA GLU A 105 5.29 -2.43 -15.51
C GLU A 105 4.63 -3.79 -15.82
N PRO A 106 5.37 -4.84 -16.28
CA PRO A 106 4.75 -6.10 -16.67
C PRO A 106 4.04 -6.84 -15.53
N TRP A 107 4.45 -6.59 -14.30
CA TRP A 107 3.90 -7.31 -13.15
C TRP A 107 3.26 -6.44 -12.09
N LEU A 108 3.65 -5.17 -11.97
CA LEU A 108 3.12 -4.30 -10.94
C LEU A 108 1.67 -3.96 -11.22
N GLY A 109 0.81 -4.39 -10.31
CA GLY A 109 -0.62 -4.08 -10.35
C GLY A 109 -0.92 -2.65 -9.87
N GLN A 110 -2.20 -2.39 -9.64
CA GLN A 110 -2.70 -1.04 -9.36
C GLN A 110 -2.83 -0.72 -7.87
N ARG A 111 -2.45 -1.64 -6.97
CA ARG A 111 -2.65 -1.45 -5.53
C ARG A 111 -1.42 -1.74 -4.73
N VAL A 112 -1.23 -0.89 -3.73
CA VAL A 112 -0.20 -1.03 -2.71
C VAL A 112 -0.86 -0.94 -1.35
N GLY A 113 -0.45 -1.84 -0.45
CA GLY A 113 -0.79 -1.76 0.96
C GLY A 113 0.47 -1.67 1.80
N VAL A 114 0.42 -0.90 2.88
CA VAL A 114 1.49 -0.82 3.87
C VAL A 114 0.90 -1.12 5.23
N ALA A 115 1.49 -2.07 5.93
CA ALA A 115 1.09 -2.46 7.28
C ALA A 115 2.22 -2.23 8.28
N LEU A 116 1.89 -1.79 9.48
CA LEU A 116 2.77 -1.75 10.63
C LEU A 116 2.44 -2.95 11.53
N LEU A 117 3.42 -3.82 11.69
CA LEU A 117 3.32 -5.00 12.54
C LEU A 117 3.99 -4.75 13.89
N PRO A 118 3.54 -5.41 14.97
CA PRO A 118 4.25 -5.37 16.24
C PRO A 118 5.66 -5.92 16.07
N GLY A 119 6.65 -5.15 16.53
CA GLY A 119 8.05 -5.57 16.51
C GLY A 119 8.29 -6.83 17.34
N THR A 120 9.27 -7.62 16.94
CA THR A 120 9.69 -8.84 17.63
C THR A 120 10.17 -8.49 19.03
N ASP A 121 9.72 -9.25 20.04
CA ASP A 121 10.07 -9.09 21.45
C ASP A 121 9.81 -7.68 22.05
N GLY A 122 8.82 -6.96 21.51
CA GLY A 122 8.47 -5.60 21.94
C GLY A 122 9.45 -4.53 21.40
N GLY A 123 10.17 -4.85 20.35
CA GLY A 123 11.01 -3.92 19.58
C GLY A 123 10.21 -2.87 18.80
N GLU A 124 10.90 -2.16 17.93
CA GLU A 124 10.28 -1.16 17.07
C GLU A 124 9.27 -1.81 16.10
N PRO A 125 8.22 -1.09 15.70
CA PRO A 125 7.28 -1.58 14.69
C PRO A 125 7.99 -1.97 13.39
N GLU A 126 7.52 -3.05 12.78
CA GLU A 126 8.05 -3.56 11.53
C GLU A 126 7.12 -3.21 10.37
N VAL A 127 7.69 -2.77 9.26
CA VAL A 127 6.93 -2.36 8.07
C VAL A 127 6.87 -3.52 7.09
N VAL A 128 5.68 -3.84 6.60
CA VAL A 128 5.49 -4.76 5.48
C VAL A 128 4.65 -4.07 4.42
N MET A 129 5.15 -4.11 3.19
CA MET A 129 4.48 -3.58 2.02
C MET A 129 3.93 -4.75 1.18
N ALA A 130 2.69 -4.65 0.73
CA ALA A 130 2.08 -5.55 -0.22
C ALA A 130 1.86 -4.82 -1.55
N LEU A 131 2.49 -5.28 -2.61
CA LEU A 131 2.35 -4.79 -3.98
C LEU A 131 1.47 -5.76 -4.75
N ALA A 132 0.39 -5.28 -5.36
CA ALA A 132 -0.40 -6.12 -6.25
C ALA A 132 0.45 -6.62 -7.43
N SER A 133 0.30 -7.88 -7.79
CA SER A 133 1.02 -8.49 -8.91
C SER A 133 0.04 -9.08 -9.92
N THR A 134 0.28 -8.81 -11.19
CA THR A 134 -0.51 -9.33 -12.31
C THR A 134 0.17 -10.51 -13.01
N ASP A 135 1.47 -10.71 -12.77
CA ASP A 135 2.28 -11.79 -13.35
C ASP A 135 3.38 -12.19 -12.36
N GLN A 136 3.26 -13.40 -11.81
CA GLN A 136 4.18 -13.92 -10.79
C GLN A 136 5.59 -14.18 -11.34
N ASP A 137 5.71 -14.63 -12.58
CA ASP A 137 7.01 -14.94 -13.18
C ASP A 137 7.76 -13.64 -13.49
N ALA A 138 7.07 -12.64 -14.03
CA ALA A 138 7.63 -11.33 -14.27
C ALA A 138 7.97 -10.62 -12.93
N ALA A 139 7.12 -10.75 -11.89
CA ALA A 139 7.40 -10.23 -10.56
C ALA A 139 8.67 -10.83 -9.95
N THR A 140 8.87 -12.15 -10.10
CA THR A 140 10.08 -12.82 -9.60
C THR A 140 11.34 -12.28 -10.26
N GLN A 141 11.30 -11.98 -11.55
CA GLN A 141 12.42 -11.41 -12.29
C GLN A 141 12.66 -9.94 -11.94
N GLY A 142 11.58 -9.14 -11.88
CA GLY A 142 11.63 -7.72 -11.55
C GLY A 142 12.13 -7.47 -10.13
N ILE A 143 11.60 -8.20 -9.15
CA ILE A 143 12.01 -8.09 -7.75
C ILE A 143 13.50 -8.45 -7.57
N GLY A 144 14.02 -9.39 -8.34
CA GLY A 144 15.45 -9.72 -8.32
C GLY A 144 16.38 -8.56 -8.70
N LYS A 145 15.84 -7.52 -9.38
CA LYS A 145 16.57 -6.29 -9.71
C LYS A 145 16.23 -5.13 -8.76
N LEU A 146 14.99 -5.07 -8.29
CA LEU A 146 14.49 -4.01 -7.41
C LEU A 146 14.93 -4.17 -5.96
N ALA A 147 15.01 -5.41 -5.47
CA ALA A 147 15.40 -5.68 -4.09
C ALA A 147 16.88 -5.35 -3.92
N GLY A 148 17.16 -4.20 -3.32
CA GLY A 148 18.49 -3.78 -2.90
C GLY A 148 18.92 -4.43 -1.59
N ASP A 149 20.13 -4.08 -1.12
CA ASP A 149 20.63 -4.54 0.17
C ASP A 149 19.69 -4.10 1.31
N GLY A 150 19.19 -5.08 2.07
CA GLY A 150 18.29 -4.84 3.21
C GLY A 150 16.80 -4.87 2.88
N THR A 151 16.40 -5.15 1.64
CA THR A 151 15.00 -5.37 1.27
C THR A 151 14.76 -6.82 0.93
N TYR A 152 13.84 -7.45 1.62
CA TYR A 152 13.45 -8.85 1.44
C TYR A 152 12.03 -8.92 0.91
N CYS A 153 11.83 -9.70 -0.16
CA CYS A 153 10.52 -9.84 -0.77
C CYS A 153 10.12 -11.31 -0.94
N SER A 154 8.82 -11.57 -0.80
CA SER A 154 8.19 -12.86 -1.07
C SER A 154 7.15 -12.70 -2.17
N VAL A 155 7.35 -13.38 -3.30
CA VAL A 155 6.45 -13.33 -4.45
C VAL A 155 5.36 -14.38 -4.31
N GLN A 156 4.13 -13.94 -4.23
CA GLN A 156 2.91 -14.74 -4.17
C GLN A 156 2.14 -14.62 -5.50
N PRO A 157 1.11 -15.45 -5.78
CA PRO A 157 0.41 -15.40 -7.07
C PRO A 157 -0.16 -14.04 -7.47
N GLU A 158 -0.68 -13.27 -6.51
CA GLU A 158 -1.35 -11.98 -6.77
C GLU A 158 -0.68 -10.82 -6.02
N TRP A 159 0.34 -11.10 -5.21
CA TRP A 159 1.00 -10.13 -4.33
C TRP A 159 2.50 -10.36 -4.24
N VAL A 160 3.23 -9.28 -4.11
CA VAL A 160 4.61 -9.28 -3.64
C VAL A 160 4.63 -8.60 -2.28
N LEU A 161 5.09 -9.32 -1.24
CA LEU A 161 5.27 -8.76 0.09
C LEU A 161 6.74 -8.43 0.31
N CYS A 162 7.03 -7.20 0.71
CA CYS A 162 8.39 -6.74 0.97
C CYS A 162 8.52 -6.11 2.37
N GLY A 163 9.70 -6.21 2.96
CA GLY A 163 10.05 -5.62 4.25
C GLY A 163 11.58 -5.62 4.47
N GLU A 164 12.01 -5.09 5.59
CA GLU A 164 13.43 -4.95 5.94
C GLU A 164 14.04 -6.22 6.57
N ASP A 165 13.23 -7.21 6.92
CA ASP A 165 13.67 -8.48 7.50
C ASP A 165 12.92 -9.67 6.87
N GLN A 166 13.66 -10.70 6.45
CA GLN A 166 13.09 -11.89 5.82
C GLN A 166 12.13 -12.64 6.73
N GLY A 167 12.45 -12.75 8.02
CA GLY A 167 11.61 -13.45 8.98
C GLY A 167 10.28 -12.75 9.21
N VAL A 168 10.28 -11.42 9.13
CA VAL A 168 9.07 -10.58 9.21
C VAL A 168 8.18 -10.80 7.99
N VAL A 169 8.77 -10.79 6.79
CA VAL A 169 8.04 -11.04 5.54
C VAL A 169 7.45 -12.45 5.53
N ASP A 170 8.23 -13.46 5.89
CA ASP A 170 7.78 -14.86 5.96
C ASP A 170 6.65 -15.04 6.98
N LYS A 171 6.76 -14.38 8.14
CA LYS A 171 5.72 -14.37 9.17
C LYS A 171 4.45 -13.71 8.64
N ALA A 172 4.56 -12.54 8.00
CA ALA A 172 3.42 -11.82 7.45
C ALA A 172 2.66 -12.67 6.42
N VAL A 173 3.37 -13.32 5.49
CA VAL A 173 2.79 -14.25 4.51
C VAL A 173 2.03 -15.39 5.18
N ASN A 174 2.65 -16.04 6.18
CA ASN A 174 2.04 -17.17 6.87
C ASN A 174 0.82 -16.77 7.71
N GLU A 175 0.89 -15.63 8.39
CA GLU A 175 -0.23 -15.12 9.19
C GLU A 175 -1.39 -14.68 8.30
N ALA A 176 -1.14 -13.95 7.21
CA ALA A 176 -2.16 -13.51 6.27
C ALA A 176 -2.90 -14.69 5.61
N ALA A 177 -2.22 -15.79 5.33
CA ALA A 177 -2.85 -17.00 4.78
C ALA A 177 -3.92 -17.60 5.70
N SER A 178 -3.86 -17.35 6.99
CA SER A 178 -4.80 -17.89 8.00
C SER A 178 -5.73 -16.84 8.58
N ALA A 179 -5.28 -15.60 8.67
CA ALA A 179 -5.99 -14.47 9.25
C ALA A 179 -5.56 -13.17 8.54
N PRO A 180 -6.12 -12.86 7.37
CA PRO A 180 -5.89 -11.59 6.69
C PRO A 180 -6.52 -10.43 7.47
N LEU A 181 -6.15 -9.19 7.13
CA LEU A 181 -6.64 -7.95 7.71
C LEU A 181 -8.15 -7.76 7.55
#